data_78860d0a9d6d3a276aed3a638cb8cd43
#
_entry.id   78860d0a9d6d3a276aed3a638cb8cd43
#
_cell.length_a   1.000
_cell.length_b   1.000
_cell.length_c   1.000
_cell.angle_alpha   90.00
_cell.angle_beta   90.00
_cell.angle_gamma   90.00
#
_symmetry.space_group_name_H-M   'P 1'
#
loop_
_entity.id
_entity.type
_entity.pdbx_description
1 polymer ?
#
loop_
_entity_poly.entity_id
_entity_poly.type
_entity_poly.pdbx_seq_one_letter_code
_entity_poly.pdbx_strand_id
1 'polypeptide(L)'
;MLDIWRHPLGLILVITLQSPALVKAEPLDAAASDPETMVWMQGFPPPDDRIIGYPASDYFSFPKLRWTFCHFREIQATKRVGRGIGPASSFQEALDPEIDDVTFTPIGGEEEMIWKASLDANYTDGMLILHRGEIVYEYYSGCLNREGRHGAMSVTKSFVGTVAEILIAEGELDDSKLVSDYVPELKSSAFGNATVRQVMDMTTGLDYNENYADPESDIWLYAAAGDPTPKPESYKGPRNFYEFLQAVEPEGTHGAAFVYKSINTDALAWVIARATGKDFIEHLSERIWRPLGMEQEA
;
A
#
# COMPACT_ATOMS: atom_id res chain seq x y z
N MET A 1 57.27 -7.35 -63.46
CA MET A 1 56.16 -6.48 -63.82
C MET A 1 55.17 -6.53 -62.70
N LEU A 2 55.29 -5.57 -61.75
CA LEU A 2 54.37 -4.43 -61.62
C LEU A 2 52.95 -4.91 -61.24
N ASP A 3 52.36 -4.59 -60.12
CA ASP A 3 52.14 -3.23 -59.64
C ASP A 3 51.79 -3.20 -58.17
N ILE A 4 52.17 -2.12 -57.53
CA ILE A 4 51.98 -1.70 -56.15
C ILE A 4 50.64 -1.00 -56.05
N TRP A 5 49.71 -1.42 -55.18
CA TRP A 5 48.63 -0.59 -54.72
C TRP A 5 48.76 -0.27 -53.23
N ARG A 6 49.16 0.97 -52.94
CA ARG A 6 49.13 1.56 -51.60
C ARG A 6 47.70 1.97 -51.27
N HIS A 7 47.15 1.47 -50.19
CA HIS A 7 45.94 2.02 -49.60
C HIS A 7 46.34 2.96 -48.45
N PRO A 8 45.76 4.17 -48.35
CA PRO A 8 46.01 5.09 -47.22
C PRO A 8 45.27 4.58 -46.01
N LEU A 9 45.95 4.52 -44.89
CA LEU A 9 45.41 4.31 -43.54
C LEU A 9 44.44 5.47 -43.22
N GLY A 10 43.16 5.23 -43.32
CA GLY A 10 42.12 6.11 -42.77
C GLY A 10 42.11 6.02 -41.24
N LEU A 11 42.51 7.11 -40.60
CA LEU A 11 42.39 7.28 -39.16
C LEU A 11 40.90 7.32 -38.79
N ILE A 12 40.33 6.20 -38.26
CA ILE A 12 38.97 6.22 -37.70
C ILE A 12 39.03 6.85 -36.34
N LEU A 13 38.62 8.11 -36.22
CA LEU A 13 38.44 8.83 -34.98
C LEU A 13 37.18 8.24 -34.28
N VAL A 14 37.35 7.31 -33.35
CA VAL A 14 36.27 6.82 -32.49
C VAL A 14 35.96 7.91 -31.48
N ILE A 15 34.93 8.70 -31.75
CA ILE A 15 34.36 9.64 -30.78
C ILE A 15 33.52 8.78 -29.82
N THR A 16 34.04 8.45 -28.68
CA THR A 16 33.27 7.91 -27.56
C THR A 16 32.40 9.02 -27.02
N LEU A 17 31.13 9.06 -27.45
CA LEU A 17 30.09 9.82 -26.79
C LEU A 17 29.88 9.22 -25.38
N GLN A 18 30.56 9.78 -24.38
CA GLN A 18 30.19 9.54 -23.00
C GLN A 18 28.82 10.18 -22.80
N SER A 19 27.77 9.36 -22.77
CA SER A 19 26.47 9.80 -22.28
C SER A 19 26.66 10.38 -20.89
N PRO A 20 26.22 11.61 -20.60
CA PRO A 20 26.27 12.12 -19.26
C PRO A 20 25.45 11.15 -18.38
N ALA A 21 26.07 10.63 -17.33
CA ALA A 21 25.36 9.87 -16.31
C ALA A 21 24.19 10.77 -15.86
N LEU A 22 22.96 10.29 -16.04
CA LEU A 22 21.78 10.91 -15.47
C LEU A 22 22.01 10.94 -13.97
N VAL A 23 22.43 12.09 -13.45
CA VAL A 23 22.44 12.34 -12.00
C VAL A 23 20.98 12.27 -11.60
N LYS A 24 20.58 11.16 -10.97
CA LYS A 24 19.27 11.04 -10.36
C LYS A 24 19.20 12.14 -9.31
N ALA A 25 18.35 13.13 -9.53
CA ALA A 25 18.13 14.17 -8.52
C ALA A 25 17.73 13.50 -7.21
N GLU A 26 18.32 13.92 -6.10
CA GLU A 26 17.87 13.44 -4.79
C GLU A 26 16.39 13.78 -4.62
N PRO A 27 15.60 12.88 -4.00
CA PRO A 27 14.20 13.17 -3.73
C PRO A 27 14.10 14.42 -2.82
N LEU A 28 13.04 15.20 -3.01
CA LEU A 28 12.74 16.34 -2.12
C LEU A 28 12.64 15.82 -0.67
N ASP A 29 13.14 16.60 0.27
CA ASP A 29 12.96 16.31 1.70
C ASP A 29 11.49 16.49 2.15
N ALA A 30 11.20 16.19 3.43
CA ALA A 30 9.86 16.25 3.97
C ALA A 30 9.22 17.64 3.86
N ALA A 31 9.99 18.70 4.11
CA ALA A 31 9.51 20.08 4.06
C ALA A 31 9.27 20.57 2.61
N ALA A 32 10.21 20.26 1.70
CA ALA A 32 10.09 20.65 0.29
C ALA A 32 8.98 19.86 -0.45
N SER A 33 8.69 18.63 -0.02
CA SER A 33 7.62 17.79 -0.59
C SER A 33 6.31 17.86 0.18
N ASP A 34 6.22 18.72 1.20
CA ASP A 34 5.00 18.92 1.97
C ASP A 34 3.84 19.38 1.07
N PRO A 35 2.63 18.80 1.18
CA PRO A 35 1.49 19.13 0.32
C PRO A 35 1.09 20.60 0.33
N GLU A 36 1.22 21.29 1.46
CA GLU A 36 0.95 22.73 1.55
C GLU A 36 2.05 23.54 0.86
N THR A 37 3.31 23.19 1.06
CA THR A 37 4.45 23.81 0.35
C THR A 37 4.35 23.62 -1.16
N MET A 38 3.93 22.43 -1.60
CA MET A 38 3.71 22.09 -3.01
C MET A 38 2.43 22.72 -3.59
N VAL A 39 1.54 23.26 -2.74
CA VAL A 39 0.26 23.90 -3.13
C VAL A 39 -0.65 22.96 -3.94
N TRP A 40 -0.62 21.63 -3.62
CA TRP A 40 -1.46 20.66 -4.32
C TRP A 40 -2.95 20.96 -4.12
N MET A 41 -3.73 20.88 -5.20
CA MET A 41 -5.19 21.06 -5.25
C MET A 41 -5.69 22.41 -4.69
N GLN A 42 -4.83 23.42 -4.58
CA GLN A 42 -5.18 24.75 -4.07
C GLN A 42 -5.46 25.73 -5.22
N GLY A 43 -6.49 26.56 -5.02
CA GLY A 43 -6.94 27.55 -5.99
C GLY A 43 -8.36 27.27 -6.52
N PHE A 44 -8.99 28.27 -7.20
CA PHE A 44 -10.35 28.17 -7.72
C PHE A 44 -10.44 28.69 -9.16
N PRO A 45 -10.17 27.85 -10.19
CA PRO A 45 -9.67 26.46 -10.09
C PRO A 45 -8.20 26.37 -9.72
N PRO A 46 -7.72 25.20 -9.25
CA PRO A 46 -6.29 24.97 -9.14
C PRO A 46 -5.62 25.05 -10.52
N PRO A 47 -4.34 25.49 -10.59
CA PRO A 47 -3.54 25.39 -11.81
C PRO A 47 -3.40 23.94 -12.28
N ASP A 48 -3.35 23.71 -13.61
CA ASP A 48 -3.34 22.36 -14.19
C ASP A 48 -2.19 21.46 -13.68
N ASP A 49 -1.01 22.07 -13.42
CA ASP A 49 0.17 21.37 -12.89
C ASP A 49 0.07 21.05 -11.39
N ARG A 50 -0.97 21.53 -10.71
CA ARG A 50 -1.27 21.30 -9.28
C ARG A 50 -2.45 20.39 -9.06
N ILE A 51 -3.07 19.89 -10.10
CA ILE A 51 -4.20 18.96 -10.01
C ILE A 51 -3.68 17.53 -9.79
N ILE A 52 -4.28 16.84 -8.82
CA ILE A 52 -4.06 15.42 -8.53
C ILE A 52 -5.36 14.67 -8.79
N GLY A 53 -5.30 13.58 -9.55
CA GLY A 53 -6.45 12.73 -9.85
C GLY A 53 -6.66 12.52 -11.34
N TYR A 54 -7.87 12.08 -11.71
CA TYR A 54 -8.25 11.78 -13.08
C TYR A 54 -8.17 13.04 -13.99
N PRO A 55 -7.67 12.92 -15.25
CA PRO A 55 -7.28 11.67 -15.93
C PRO A 55 -5.81 11.23 -15.69
N ALA A 56 -5.03 12.00 -14.95
CA ALA A 56 -3.65 11.61 -14.64
C ALA A 56 -3.64 10.43 -13.65
N SER A 57 -2.79 9.44 -13.91
CA SER A 57 -2.64 8.24 -13.06
C SER A 57 -1.43 8.30 -12.15
N ASP A 58 -0.83 9.48 -11.98
CA ASP A 58 0.42 9.69 -11.24
C ASP A 58 0.21 10.10 -9.77
N TYR A 59 -1.01 9.98 -9.26
CA TYR A 59 -1.38 10.33 -7.88
C TYR A 59 -0.63 9.50 -6.81
N PHE A 60 -0.09 8.33 -7.16
CA PHE A 60 0.79 7.53 -6.31
C PHE A 60 2.28 7.82 -6.52
N SER A 61 2.66 8.71 -7.43
CA SER A 61 4.05 9.08 -7.61
C SER A 61 4.48 10.16 -6.60
N PHE A 62 5.74 10.10 -6.15
CA PHE A 62 6.31 11.14 -5.30
C PHE A 62 6.57 12.42 -6.12
N PRO A 63 6.24 13.62 -5.62
CA PRO A 63 5.72 13.93 -4.26
C PRO A 63 4.19 13.95 -4.13
N LYS A 64 3.41 13.75 -5.19
CA LYS A 64 1.93 13.79 -5.17
C LYS A 64 1.33 12.80 -4.18
N LEU A 65 1.94 11.61 -4.01
CA LEU A 65 1.47 10.59 -3.08
C LEU A 65 1.33 11.11 -1.63
N ARG A 66 2.12 12.11 -1.21
CA ARG A 66 2.03 12.71 0.12
C ARG A 66 0.71 13.44 0.37
N TRP A 67 0.14 14.05 -0.67
CA TRP A 67 -1.22 14.59 -0.62
C TRP A 67 -2.24 13.45 -0.70
N THR A 68 -2.02 12.51 -1.61
CA THR A 68 -2.95 11.41 -1.90
C THR A 68 -3.29 10.57 -0.68
N PHE A 69 -2.33 10.31 0.20
CA PHE A 69 -2.54 9.48 1.39
C PHE A 69 -3.61 10.02 2.35
N CYS A 70 -3.86 11.31 2.36
CA CYS A 70 -4.96 11.89 3.14
C CYS A 70 -6.26 12.05 2.32
N HIS A 71 -6.23 11.87 0.99
CA HIS A 71 -7.31 12.27 0.09
C HIS A 71 -7.80 11.14 -0.82
N PHE A 72 -7.61 9.87 -0.44
CA PHE A 72 -8.08 8.72 -1.24
C PHE A 72 -9.56 8.79 -1.62
N ARG A 73 -10.39 9.32 -0.74
CA ARG A 73 -11.84 9.44 -0.95
C ARG A 73 -12.21 10.43 -2.07
N GLU A 74 -11.30 11.31 -2.43
CA GLU A 74 -11.48 12.29 -3.50
C GLU A 74 -11.04 11.75 -4.87
N ILE A 75 -10.26 10.66 -4.88
CA ILE A 75 -9.68 10.06 -6.08
C ILE A 75 -10.39 8.76 -6.44
N GLN A 76 -10.76 7.96 -5.45
CA GLN A 76 -11.30 6.62 -5.64
C GLN A 76 -12.63 6.43 -4.91
N ALA A 77 -13.47 5.55 -5.42
CA ALA A 77 -14.67 5.11 -4.71
C ALA A 77 -14.28 4.37 -3.43
N THR A 78 -14.82 4.82 -2.30
CA THR A 78 -14.54 4.25 -0.97
C THR A 78 -15.82 3.89 -0.26
N LYS A 79 -15.73 2.95 0.71
CA LYS A 79 -16.80 2.59 1.62
C LYS A 79 -16.41 2.96 3.04
N ARG A 80 -17.32 3.58 3.76
CA ARG A 80 -17.08 4.06 5.12
C ARG A 80 -17.15 2.95 6.16
N VAL A 81 -16.18 2.91 7.06
CA VAL A 81 -16.23 2.14 8.31
C VAL A 81 -16.90 2.97 9.38
N GLY A 82 -18.16 2.65 9.70
CA GLY A 82 -18.93 3.43 10.66
C GLY A 82 -18.51 3.18 12.10
N ARG A 83 -18.27 4.25 12.87
CA ARG A 83 -17.95 4.18 14.30
C ARG A 83 -19.18 3.92 15.21
N GLY A 84 -20.39 4.00 14.66
CA GLY A 84 -21.62 3.98 15.46
C GLY A 84 -21.86 5.31 16.18
N ILE A 85 -22.85 5.29 17.08
CA ILE A 85 -23.29 6.48 17.87
C ILE A 85 -22.85 6.40 19.32
N GLY A 86 -22.11 5.36 19.71
CA GLY A 86 -21.60 5.20 21.08
C GLY A 86 -20.54 6.24 21.43
N PRO A 87 -20.19 6.36 22.74
CA PRO A 87 -19.10 7.24 23.15
C PRO A 87 -17.78 6.79 22.55
N ALA A 88 -16.89 7.72 22.25
CA ALA A 88 -15.51 7.40 21.93
C ALA A 88 -14.76 6.93 23.18
N SER A 89 -13.83 6.00 23.02
CA SER A 89 -12.85 5.71 24.05
C SER A 89 -11.91 6.90 24.19
N SER A 90 -11.53 7.22 25.42
CA SER A 90 -10.60 8.31 25.70
C SER A 90 -9.39 7.79 26.45
N PHE A 91 -8.25 8.36 26.16
CA PHE A 91 -7.00 8.13 26.89
C PHE A 91 -6.61 9.43 27.59
N GLN A 92 -5.98 9.31 28.76
CA GLN A 92 -5.40 10.46 29.42
C GLN A 92 -4.18 10.94 28.61
N GLU A 93 -4.07 12.23 28.41
CA GLU A 93 -2.86 12.83 27.83
C GLU A 93 -1.86 13.12 28.95
N ALA A 94 -0.63 12.65 28.77
CA ALA A 94 0.53 12.86 29.62
C ALA A 94 1.76 13.11 28.75
N LEU A 95 1.63 14.08 27.82
CA LEU A 95 2.63 14.36 26.80
C LEU A 95 4.01 14.68 27.41
N ASP A 96 5.03 14.00 26.92
CA ASP A 96 6.42 14.15 27.33
C ASP A 96 7.22 14.80 26.18
N PRO A 97 7.54 16.10 26.29
CA PRO A 97 8.29 16.81 25.27
C PRO A 97 9.74 16.33 25.13
N GLU A 98 10.31 15.63 26.13
CA GLU A 98 11.68 15.10 26.07
C GLU A 98 11.82 13.97 25.03
N ILE A 99 10.70 13.38 24.60
CA ILE A 99 10.70 12.33 23.54
C ILE A 99 11.25 12.88 22.23
N ASP A 100 11.00 14.14 21.90
CA ASP A 100 11.55 14.76 20.68
C ASP A 100 13.08 14.71 20.62
N ASP A 101 13.74 14.78 21.77
CA ASP A 101 15.20 14.83 21.91
C ASP A 101 15.86 13.45 22.14
N VAL A 102 15.08 12.38 22.18
CA VAL A 102 15.61 11.02 22.33
C VAL A 102 16.53 10.69 21.15
N THR A 103 17.75 10.24 21.46
CA THR A 103 18.72 9.81 20.46
C THR A 103 18.77 8.30 20.35
N PHE A 104 19.02 7.80 19.15
CA PHE A 104 19.20 6.38 18.84
C PHE A 104 20.07 6.21 17.60
N THR A 105 20.70 5.05 17.48
CA THR A 105 21.40 4.68 16.23
C THR A 105 20.45 3.85 15.36
N PRO A 106 20.12 4.29 14.14
CA PRO A 106 19.31 3.51 13.20
C PRO A 106 19.93 2.15 12.91
N ILE A 107 19.09 1.14 12.67
CA ILE A 107 19.56 -0.20 12.29
C ILE A 107 20.36 -0.11 10.99
N GLY A 108 21.62 -0.57 11.03
CA GLY A 108 22.55 -0.51 9.89
C GLY A 108 23.23 0.85 9.69
N GLY A 109 22.93 1.85 10.53
CA GLY A 109 23.64 3.12 10.59
C GLY A 109 24.79 3.10 11.61
N GLU A 110 25.69 4.06 11.51
CA GLU A 110 26.80 4.27 12.45
C GLU A 110 26.64 5.58 13.26
N GLU A 111 25.82 6.51 12.79
CA GLU A 111 25.61 7.82 13.42
C GLU A 111 24.34 7.85 14.25
N GLU A 112 24.37 8.61 15.35
CA GLU A 112 23.18 8.87 16.16
C GLU A 112 22.22 9.80 15.42
N MET A 113 20.93 9.55 15.59
CA MET A 113 19.84 10.36 15.06
C MET A 113 18.90 10.74 16.20
N ILE A 114 18.40 11.98 16.17
CA ILE A 114 17.38 12.46 17.08
C ILE A 114 16.00 11.95 16.62
N TRP A 115 15.16 11.51 17.55
CA TRP A 115 13.82 11.01 17.26
C TRP A 115 13.01 11.94 16.34
N LYS A 116 12.94 13.22 16.70
CA LYS A 116 12.23 14.22 15.89
C LYS A 116 12.74 14.31 14.44
N ALA A 117 14.06 14.31 14.27
CA ALA A 117 14.67 14.32 12.93
C ALA A 117 14.37 13.03 12.14
N SER A 118 14.20 11.90 12.83
CA SER A 118 13.83 10.65 12.16
C SER A 118 12.43 10.67 11.58
N LEU A 119 11.49 11.38 12.18
CA LEU A 119 10.14 11.54 11.64
C LEU A 119 10.18 12.26 10.29
N ASP A 120 10.94 13.33 10.21
CA ASP A 120 11.12 14.10 8.96
C ASP A 120 11.86 13.27 7.90
N ALA A 121 12.93 12.58 8.29
CA ALA A 121 13.71 11.74 7.37
C ALA A 121 12.87 10.57 6.77
N ASN A 122 11.83 10.13 7.47
CA ASN A 122 10.92 9.08 7.01
C ASN A 122 9.59 9.60 6.45
N TYR A 123 9.46 10.90 6.23
CA TYR A 123 8.21 11.54 5.76
C TYR A 123 6.99 11.14 6.61
N THR A 124 7.16 11.06 7.93
CA THR A 124 6.11 10.63 8.85
C THR A 124 5.03 11.69 8.94
N ASP A 125 3.80 11.34 8.58
CA ASP A 125 2.66 12.24 8.65
C ASP A 125 1.91 12.16 9.99
N GLY A 126 2.03 11.05 10.72
CA GLY A 126 1.43 10.91 12.04
C GLY A 126 2.13 9.90 12.93
N MET A 127 2.22 10.21 14.22
CA MET A 127 2.77 9.32 15.24
C MET A 127 2.01 9.48 16.55
N LEU A 128 1.63 8.35 17.15
CA LEU A 128 1.04 8.29 18.47
C LEU A 128 1.78 7.24 19.31
N ILE A 129 2.18 7.61 20.53
CA ILE A 129 2.76 6.65 21.50
C ILE A 129 1.87 6.59 22.73
N LEU A 130 1.38 5.38 23.02
CA LEU A 130 0.74 5.06 24.29
C LEU A 130 1.73 4.38 25.22
N HIS A 131 1.81 4.87 26.46
CA HIS A 131 2.54 4.22 27.53
C HIS A 131 1.64 4.06 28.76
N ARG A 132 1.44 2.82 29.22
CA ARG A 132 0.59 2.48 30.40
C ARG A 132 -0.83 3.05 30.33
N GLY A 133 -1.39 3.17 29.13
CA GLY A 133 -2.75 3.69 28.92
C GLY A 133 -2.85 5.21 28.82
N GLU A 134 -1.72 5.93 28.79
CA GLU A 134 -1.65 7.36 28.59
C GLU A 134 -0.99 7.70 27.26
N ILE A 135 -1.46 8.76 26.60
CA ILE A 135 -0.82 9.30 25.38
C ILE A 135 0.39 10.13 25.84
N VAL A 136 1.59 9.63 25.58
CA VAL A 136 2.84 10.31 25.96
C VAL A 136 3.45 11.08 24.79
N TYR A 137 3.06 10.77 23.55
CA TYR A 137 3.53 11.47 22.35
C TYR A 137 2.43 11.49 21.27
N GLU A 138 2.22 12.63 20.66
CA GLU A 138 1.30 12.81 19.54
C GLU A 138 1.92 13.82 18.56
N TYR A 139 2.01 13.44 17.29
CA TYR A 139 2.64 14.24 16.25
C TYR A 139 1.87 14.12 14.94
N TYR A 140 1.72 15.24 14.26
CA TYR A 140 1.11 15.35 12.93
C TYR A 140 1.96 16.24 12.03
N SER A 141 2.01 15.89 10.75
CA SER A 141 2.75 16.62 9.70
C SER A 141 2.17 16.31 8.32
N GLY A 142 2.71 16.95 7.30
CA GLY A 142 2.29 16.73 5.92
C GLY A 142 0.80 17.01 5.71
N CYS A 143 0.08 16.04 5.16
CA CYS A 143 -1.36 16.18 4.93
C CYS A 143 -2.22 15.79 6.15
N LEU A 144 -1.65 15.24 7.21
CA LEU A 144 -2.40 14.69 8.33
C LEU A 144 -2.51 15.69 9.49
N ASN A 145 -3.69 15.75 10.07
CA ASN A 145 -3.98 16.41 11.34
C ASN A 145 -4.79 15.47 12.24
N ARG A 146 -5.08 15.90 13.48
CA ARG A 146 -5.81 15.08 14.47
C ARG A 146 -7.16 14.56 13.98
N GLU A 147 -7.86 15.30 13.15
CA GLU A 147 -9.16 14.92 12.60
C GLU A 147 -9.06 14.29 11.21
N GLY A 148 -7.85 14.29 10.64
CA GLY A 148 -7.56 13.80 9.31
C GLY A 148 -7.65 12.29 9.18
N ARG A 149 -7.73 11.83 7.94
CA ARG A 149 -7.62 10.41 7.58
C ARG A 149 -6.35 10.20 6.81
N HIS A 150 -5.80 9.03 6.98
CA HIS A 150 -4.58 8.63 6.26
C HIS A 150 -4.74 7.21 5.71
N GLY A 151 -4.20 6.96 4.53
CA GLY A 151 -4.19 5.64 3.93
C GLY A 151 -3.42 4.65 4.79
N ALA A 152 -4.10 3.63 5.29
CA ALA A 152 -3.49 2.59 6.13
C ALA A 152 -2.60 1.62 5.33
N MET A 153 -2.71 1.63 4.00
CA MET A 153 -1.98 0.72 3.12
C MET A 153 -2.00 -0.72 3.65
N SER A 154 -0.84 -1.35 3.78
CA SER A 154 -0.76 -2.75 4.22
C SER A 154 -1.14 -3.01 5.68
N VAL A 155 -1.31 -2.00 6.52
CA VAL A 155 -1.92 -2.17 7.84
C VAL A 155 -3.36 -2.71 7.72
N THR A 156 -4.04 -2.43 6.60
CA THR A 156 -5.35 -3.03 6.26
C THR A 156 -5.34 -4.56 6.34
N LYS A 157 -4.24 -5.21 5.98
CA LYS A 157 -4.11 -6.68 6.05
C LYS A 157 -4.25 -7.20 7.49
N SER A 158 -3.73 -6.45 8.45
CA SER A 158 -3.89 -6.78 9.88
C SER A 158 -5.36 -6.73 10.32
N PHE A 159 -6.12 -5.77 9.83
CA PHE A 159 -7.56 -5.71 10.09
C PHE A 159 -8.31 -6.88 9.45
N VAL A 160 -8.00 -7.23 8.20
CA VAL A 160 -8.64 -8.37 7.52
C VAL A 160 -8.33 -9.67 8.25
N GLY A 161 -7.07 -9.90 8.61
CA GLY A 161 -6.64 -11.07 9.39
C GLY A 161 -7.32 -11.12 10.77
N THR A 162 -7.41 -9.99 11.48
CA THR A 162 -8.08 -9.91 12.79
C THR A 162 -9.58 -10.23 12.67
N VAL A 163 -10.26 -9.72 11.66
CA VAL A 163 -11.66 -10.07 11.40
C VAL A 163 -11.81 -11.56 11.13
N ALA A 164 -10.91 -12.15 10.31
CA ALA A 164 -10.94 -13.59 10.04
C ALA A 164 -10.76 -14.41 11.34
N GLU A 165 -9.81 -14.06 12.21
CA GLU A 165 -9.60 -14.74 13.49
C GLU A 165 -10.81 -14.63 14.43
N ILE A 166 -11.47 -13.47 14.46
CA ILE A 166 -12.73 -13.30 15.23
C ILE A 166 -13.79 -14.25 14.69
N LEU A 167 -13.98 -14.30 13.36
CA LEU A 167 -14.97 -15.18 12.73
C LEU A 167 -14.68 -16.67 12.96
N ILE A 168 -13.41 -17.06 12.99
CA ILE A 168 -12.97 -18.42 13.32
C ILE A 168 -13.33 -18.74 14.78
N ALA A 169 -13.00 -17.82 15.70
CA ALA A 169 -13.30 -18.00 17.12
C ALA A 169 -14.83 -18.08 17.41
N GLU A 170 -15.64 -17.42 16.60
CA GLU A 170 -17.10 -17.47 16.67
C GLU A 170 -17.73 -18.67 15.92
N GLY A 171 -16.92 -19.44 15.16
CA GLY A 171 -17.35 -20.57 14.36
C GLY A 171 -18.08 -20.20 13.06
N GLU A 172 -17.99 -18.94 12.64
CA GLU A 172 -18.56 -18.45 11.37
C GLU A 172 -17.63 -18.70 10.18
N LEU A 173 -16.34 -18.93 10.40
CA LEU A 173 -15.33 -19.26 9.40
C LEU A 173 -14.53 -20.49 9.84
N ASP A 174 -14.37 -21.47 8.95
CA ASP A 174 -13.54 -22.66 9.15
C ASP A 174 -12.27 -22.51 8.28
N ASP A 175 -11.16 -22.22 8.90
CA ASP A 175 -9.88 -21.94 8.24
C ASP A 175 -9.18 -23.20 7.69
N SER A 176 -9.66 -24.39 8.07
CA SER A 176 -9.17 -25.66 7.52
C SER A 176 -9.78 -26.00 6.15
N LYS A 177 -10.89 -25.34 5.78
CA LYS A 177 -11.54 -25.53 4.48
C LYS A 177 -10.74 -24.89 3.35
N LEU A 178 -11.00 -25.39 2.15
CA LEU A 178 -10.42 -24.81 0.94
C LEU A 178 -11.09 -23.47 0.61
N VAL A 179 -10.31 -22.56 0.03
CA VAL A 179 -10.84 -21.30 -0.51
C VAL A 179 -11.99 -21.54 -1.48
N SER A 180 -11.88 -22.57 -2.33
CA SER A 180 -12.93 -22.94 -3.28
C SER A 180 -14.22 -23.47 -2.66
N ASP A 181 -14.22 -23.86 -1.38
CA ASP A 181 -15.44 -24.24 -0.66
C ASP A 181 -16.31 -23.02 -0.35
N TYR A 182 -15.70 -21.85 -0.20
CA TYR A 182 -16.38 -20.57 0.02
C TYR A 182 -16.56 -19.77 -1.27
N VAL A 183 -15.55 -19.80 -2.14
CA VAL A 183 -15.50 -19.04 -3.40
C VAL A 183 -15.28 -20.01 -4.57
N PRO A 184 -16.33 -20.66 -5.07
CA PRO A 184 -16.21 -21.64 -6.17
C PRO A 184 -15.58 -21.08 -7.45
N GLU A 185 -15.67 -19.76 -7.66
CA GLU A 185 -15.05 -19.05 -8.79
C GLU A 185 -13.53 -19.18 -8.80
N LEU A 186 -12.93 -19.39 -7.64
CA LEU A 186 -11.48 -19.58 -7.50
C LEU A 186 -11.03 -21.03 -7.68
N LYS A 187 -11.93 -21.97 -7.96
CA LYS A 187 -11.62 -23.40 -8.04
C LYS A 187 -10.54 -23.74 -9.07
N SER A 188 -10.49 -23.02 -10.17
CA SER A 188 -9.52 -23.22 -11.25
C SER A 188 -8.27 -22.35 -11.15
N SER A 189 -8.23 -21.40 -10.22
CA SER A 189 -7.04 -20.60 -9.95
C SER A 189 -6.14 -21.29 -8.92
N ALA A 190 -4.94 -20.74 -8.72
CA ALA A 190 -4.01 -21.23 -7.71
C ALA A 190 -4.56 -21.17 -6.27
N PHE A 191 -5.57 -20.34 -6.00
CA PHE A 191 -6.23 -20.30 -4.70
C PHE A 191 -7.14 -21.50 -4.44
N GLY A 192 -7.60 -22.20 -5.48
CA GLY A 192 -8.70 -23.18 -5.38
C GLY A 192 -8.45 -24.33 -4.42
N ASN A 193 -7.21 -24.78 -4.27
CA ASN A 193 -6.79 -25.86 -3.37
C ASN A 193 -5.94 -25.38 -2.18
N ALA A 194 -5.84 -24.06 -1.97
CA ALA A 194 -5.31 -23.49 -0.73
C ALA A 194 -6.35 -23.56 0.39
N THR A 195 -5.94 -23.83 1.62
CA THR A 195 -6.81 -23.62 2.78
C THR A 195 -6.90 -22.13 3.12
N VAL A 196 -7.99 -21.74 3.79
CA VAL A 196 -8.15 -20.38 4.29
C VAL A 196 -6.98 -20.00 5.22
N ARG A 197 -6.53 -20.95 6.07
CA ARG A 197 -5.35 -20.75 6.93
C ARG A 197 -4.08 -20.43 6.12
N GLN A 198 -3.82 -21.15 5.04
CA GLN A 198 -2.65 -20.87 4.19
C GLN A 198 -2.71 -19.49 3.53
N VAL A 199 -3.90 -19.01 3.20
CA VAL A 199 -4.11 -17.64 2.70
C VAL A 199 -3.83 -16.62 3.81
N MET A 200 -4.36 -16.84 5.02
CA MET A 200 -4.13 -15.96 6.19
C MET A 200 -2.65 -15.86 6.54
N ASP A 201 -1.95 -16.98 6.50
CA ASP A 201 -0.52 -17.09 6.86
C ASP A 201 0.41 -16.67 5.72
N MET A 202 -0.13 -16.29 4.54
CA MET A 202 0.64 -15.97 3.33
C MET A 202 1.63 -17.09 2.94
N THR A 203 1.21 -18.34 3.10
CA THR A 203 2.00 -19.53 2.72
C THR A 203 1.48 -20.18 1.43
N THR A 204 0.82 -19.40 0.59
CA THR A 204 0.25 -19.87 -0.67
C THR A 204 1.32 -19.96 -1.78
N GLY A 205 1.24 -21.04 -2.56
CA GLY A 205 2.07 -21.24 -3.76
C GLY A 205 1.38 -20.62 -4.99
N LEU A 206 1.68 -19.37 -5.25
CA LEU A 206 1.07 -18.56 -6.33
C LEU A 206 2.16 -18.02 -7.25
N ASP A 207 1.96 -18.10 -8.55
CA ASP A 207 2.77 -17.38 -9.52
C ASP A 207 2.38 -15.89 -9.48
N TYR A 208 3.03 -15.18 -8.58
CA TYR A 208 2.82 -13.75 -8.34
C TYR A 208 4.01 -13.18 -7.59
N ASN A 209 4.57 -12.11 -8.13
CA ASN A 209 5.64 -11.39 -7.46
C ASN A 209 5.24 -9.95 -7.14
N GLU A 210 5.81 -9.41 -6.07
CA GLU A 210 5.51 -8.09 -5.54
C GLU A 210 6.79 -7.24 -5.42
N ASN A 211 7.61 -7.25 -6.47
CA ASN A 211 8.80 -6.42 -6.56
C ASN A 211 8.43 -5.02 -7.09
N TYR A 212 8.26 -4.06 -6.18
CA TYR A 212 7.90 -2.68 -6.53
C TYR A 212 8.96 -1.93 -7.34
N ALA A 213 10.20 -2.42 -7.38
CA ALA A 213 11.28 -1.82 -8.17
C ALA A 213 11.30 -2.33 -9.63
N ASP A 214 10.56 -3.38 -9.93
CA ASP A 214 10.47 -3.99 -11.24
C ASP A 214 9.14 -3.58 -11.92
N PRO A 215 9.17 -2.79 -13.01
CA PRO A 215 7.97 -2.35 -13.70
C PRO A 215 7.18 -3.50 -14.37
N GLU A 216 7.79 -4.68 -14.57
CA GLU A 216 7.14 -5.87 -15.12
C GLU A 216 6.56 -6.80 -14.03
N SER A 217 6.67 -6.40 -12.75
CA SER A 217 6.15 -7.19 -11.63
C SER A 217 4.63 -7.29 -11.64
N ASP A 218 4.09 -8.44 -11.22
CA ASP A 218 2.65 -8.72 -11.20
C ASP A 218 1.85 -7.75 -10.34
N ILE A 219 2.48 -7.14 -9.33
CA ILE A 219 1.83 -6.10 -8.51
C ILE A 219 1.30 -4.95 -9.35
N TRP A 220 1.98 -4.60 -10.45
CA TRP A 220 1.53 -3.50 -11.31
C TRP A 220 0.34 -3.89 -12.19
N LEU A 221 0.29 -5.15 -12.65
CA LEU A 221 -0.89 -5.68 -13.34
C LEU A 221 -2.09 -5.77 -12.38
N TYR A 222 -1.85 -6.19 -11.13
CA TYR A 222 -2.85 -6.19 -10.07
C TYR A 222 -3.35 -4.78 -9.75
N ALA A 223 -2.45 -3.82 -9.56
CA ALA A 223 -2.80 -2.42 -9.35
C ALA A 223 -3.63 -1.87 -10.53
N ALA A 224 -3.23 -2.16 -11.76
CA ALA A 224 -3.97 -1.78 -12.95
C ALA A 224 -5.37 -2.43 -13.02
N ALA A 225 -5.55 -3.65 -12.51
CA ALA A 225 -6.86 -4.29 -12.43
C ALA A 225 -7.81 -3.51 -11.50
N GLY A 226 -7.30 -3.01 -10.37
CA GLY A 226 -8.06 -2.22 -9.38
C GLY A 226 -8.21 -0.73 -9.72
N ASP A 227 -7.48 -0.21 -10.70
CA ASP A 227 -7.56 1.20 -11.10
C ASP A 227 -8.97 1.53 -11.63
N PRO A 228 -9.66 2.56 -11.10
CA PRO A 228 -10.99 2.95 -11.53
C PRO A 228 -11.04 3.56 -12.93
N THR A 229 -9.90 3.92 -13.51
CA THR A 229 -9.82 4.48 -14.86
C THR A 229 -10.42 3.54 -15.89
N PRO A 230 -11.34 4.00 -16.76
CA PRO A 230 -11.93 3.15 -17.78
C PRO A 230 -10.88 2.51 -18.69
N LYS A 231 -10.89 1.19 -18.75
CA LYS A 231 -9.98 0.43 -19.60
C LYS A 231 -10.50 0.39 -21.04
N PRO A 232 -9.64 0.57 -22.05
CA PRO A 232 -10.06 0.51 -23.46
C PRO A 232 -10.63 -0.88 -23.81
N GLU A 233 -11.47 -0.95 -24.84
CA GLU A 233 -12.06 -2.22 -25.31
C GLU A 233 -10.99 -3.26 -25.72
N SER A 234 -9.85 -2.77 -26.22
CA SER A 234 -8.71 -3.61 -26.61
C SER A 234 -7.94 -4.21 -25.44
N TYR A 235 -8.19 -3.74 -24.19
CA TYR A 235 -7.52 -4.26 -23.01
C TYR A 235 -7.91 -5.73 -22.77
N LYS A 236 -6.91 -6.59 -22.61
CA LYS A 236 -7.08 -8.04 -22.44
C LYS A 236 -6.77 -8.54 -21.02
N GLY A 237 -6.23 -7.67 -20.15
CA GLY A 237 -5.94 -8.01 -18.75
C GLY A 237 -7.20 -8.02 -17.87
N PRO A 238 -7.04 -8.40 -16.59
CA PRO A 238 -8.11 -8.36 -15.61
C PRO A 238 -8.66 -6.94 -15.43
N ARG A 239 -9.98 -6.80 -15.32
CA ARG A 239 -10.66 -5.51 -15.20
C ARG A 239 -11.02 -5.13 -13.77
N ASN A 240 -10.83 -6.05 -12.84
CA ASN A 240 -11.05 -5.87 -11.40
C ASN A 240 -10.25 -6.93 -10.63
N PHE A 241 -10.17 -6.79 -9.31
CA PHE A 241 -9.46 -7.72 -8.46
C PHE A 241 -10.03 -9.14 -8.50
N TYR A 242 -11.35 -9.32 -8.61
CA TYR A 242 -11.95 -10.65 -8.71
C TYR A 242 -11.51 -11.42 -9.94
N GLU A 243 -11.44 -10.74 -11.10
CA GLU A 243 -10.93 -11.34 -12.33
C GLU A 243 -9.43 -11.66 -12.22
N PHE A 244 -8.65 -10.79 -11.55
CA PHE A 244 -7.23 -11.05 -11.32
C PHE A 244 -7.03 -12.32 -10.49
N LEU A 245 -7.71 -12.44 -9.34
CA LEU A 245 -7.60 -13.59 -8.45
C LEU A 245 -7.98 -14.92 -9.15
N GLN A 246 -8.93 -14.89 -10.09
CA GLN A 246 -9.34 -16.06 -10.87
C GLN A 246 -8.28 -16.47 -11.91
N ALA A 247 -7.41 -15.57 -12.31
CA ALA A 247 -6.38 -15.80 -13.33
C ALA A 247 -5.00 -16.17 -12.75
N VAL A 248 -4.84 -16.18 -11.42
CA VAL A 248 -3.55 -16.51 -10.78
C VAL A 248 -3.21 -17.99 -10.98
N GLU A 249 -2.05 -18.24 -11.56
CA GLU A 249 -1.53 -19.58 -11.81
C GLU A 249 -0.76 -20.13 -10.59
N PRO A 250 -0.65 -21.46 -10.43
CA PRO A 250 0.06 -22.05 -9.32
C PRO A 250 1.59 -22.02 -9.52
N GLU A 251 2.30 -21.67 -8.45
CA GLU A 251 3.76 -21.81 -8.36
C GLU A 251 4.15 -22.39 -6.99
N GLY A 252 4.87 -23.49 -6.98
CA GLY A 252 5.29 -24.16 -5.74
C GLY A 252 4.18 -24.91 -5.04
N THR A 253 4.26 -25.00 -3.72
CA THR A 253 3.35 -25.79 -2.88
C THR A 253 2.80 -24.94 -1.74
N HIS A 254 1.49 -24.94 -1.54
CA HIS A 254 0.87 -24.28 -0.40
C HIS A 254 1.42 -24.84 0.94
N GLY A 255 1.70 -23.96 1.88
CA GLY A 255 2.25 -24.30 3.20
C GLY A 255 3.78 -24.48 3.24
N ALA A 256 4.48 -24.40 2.11
CA ALA A 256 5.93 -24.66 2.08
C ALA A 256 6.77 -23.52 2.66
N ALA A 257 6.37 -22.26 2.43
CA ALA A 257 7.09 -21.08 2.91
C ALA A 257 6.17 -19.85 2.99
N PHE A 258 6.51 -18.93 3.88
CA PHE A 258 5.93 -17.60 3.90
C PHE A 258 6.51 -16.77 2.75
N VAL A 259 5.61 -16.20 1.94
CA VAL A 259 5.95 -15.18 0.94
C VAL A 259 4.90 -14.10 0.97
N TYR A 260 5.32 -12.86 1.22
CA TYR A 260 4.40 -11.74 1.26
C TYR A 260 3.79 -11.50 -0.12
N LYS A 261 2.47 -11.66 -0.23
CA LYS A 261 1.69 -11.46 -1.46
C LYS A 261 0.36 -10.81 -1.11
N SER A 262 0.18 -9.54 -1.52
CA SER A 262 -1.00 -8.72 -1.17
C SER A 262 -2.32 -9.36 -1.59
N ILE A 263 -2.35 -10.07 -2.70
CA ILE A 263 -3.52 -10.74 -3.24
C ILE A 263 -4.14 -11.80 -2.31
N ASN A 264 -3.37 -12.36 -1.36
CA ASN A 264 -3.91 -13.23 -0.32
C ASN A 264 -4.99 -12.51 0.51
N THR A 265 -4.75 -11.24 0.84
CA THR A 265 -5.69 -10.47 1.66
C THR A 265 -7.01 -10.21 0.95
N ASP A 266 -6.99 -9.96 -0.35
CA ASP A 266 -8.20 -9.76 -1.14
C ASP A 266 -8.99 -11.06 -1.33
N ALA A 267 -8.28 -12.18 -1.53
CA ALA A 267 -8.90 -13.51 -1.54
C ALA A 267 -9.56 -13.81 -0.18
N LEU A 268 -8.89 -13.50 0.94
CA LEU A 268 -9.44 -13.67 2.29
C LEU A 268 -10.68 -12.80 2.51
N ALA A 269 -10.65 -11.54 2.08
CA ALA A 269 -11.81 -10.65 2.19
C ALA A 269 -13.02 -11.18 1.39
N TRP A 270 -12.76 -11.79 0.23
CA TRP A 270 -13.82 -12.46 -0.56
C TRP A 270 -14.36 -13.71 0.15
N VAL A 271 -13.48 -14.54 0.73
CA VAL A 271 -13.87 -15.68 1.56
C VAL A 271 -14.75 -15.24 2.73
N ILE A 272 -14.36 -14.20 3.47
CA ILE A 272 -15.14 -13.62 4.58
C ILE A 272 -16.54 -13.24 4.11
N ALA A 273 -16.64 -12.52 3.01
CA ALA A 273 -17.92 -12.08 2.48
C ALA A 273 -18.83 -13.26 2.09
N ARG A 274 -18.26 -14.32 1.53
CA ARG A 274 -19.00 -15.54 1.13
C ARG A 274 -19.38 -16.42 2.31
N ALA A 275 -18.54 -16.53 3.32
CA ALA A 275 -18.81 -17.31 4.52
C ALA A 275 -19.96 -16.72 5.35
N THR A 276 -20.04 -15.39 5.42
CA THR A 276 -20.92 -14.67 6.36
C THR A 276 -22.09 -13.95 5.69
N GLY A 277 -22.04 -13.71 4.39
CA GLY A 277 -23.02 -12.89 3.67
C GLY A 277 -22.87 -11.38 3.92
N LYS A 278 -21.84 -10.96 4.66
CA LYS A 278 -21.51 -9.56 4.94
C LYS A 278 -20.12 -9.23 4.38
N ASP A 279 -19.93 -8.00 3.91
CA ASP A 279 -18.60 -7.58 3.48
C ASP A 279 -17.66 -7.28 4.67
N PHE A 280 -16.36 -7.22 4.36
CA PHE A 280 -15.32 -6.95 5.34
C PHE A 280 -15.57 -5.65 6.13
N ILE A 281 -16.07 -4.58 5.48
CA ILE A 281 -16.29 -3.27 6.10
C ILE A 281 -17.37 -3.35 7.18
N GLU A 282 -18.41 -4.15 6.96
CA GLU A 282 -19.47 -4.36 7.97
C GLU A 282 -18.89 -5.07 9.20
N HIS A 283 -18.09 -6.13 8.99
CA HIS A 283 -17.43 -6.83 10.09
C HIS A 283 -16.43 -5.92 10.83
N LEU A 284 -15.60 -5.16 10.10
CA LEU A 284 -14.65 -4.24 10.68
C LEU A 284 -15.36 -3.19 11.56
N SER A 285 -16.48 -2.64 11.07
CA SER A 285 -17.28 -1.70 11.83
C SER A 285 -17.90 -2.34 13.10
N GLU A 286 -18.54 -3.51 12.95
CA GLU A 286 -19.31 -4.14 14.02
C GLU A 286 -18.43 -4.78 15.11
N ARG A 287 -17.30 -5.39 14.72
CA ARG A 287 -16.48 -6.23 15.60
C ARG A 287 -15.21 -5.56 16.11
N ILE A 288 -14.76 -4.48 15.46
CA ILE A 288 -13.53 -3.77 15.82
C ILE A 288 -13.83 -2.30 16.10
N TRP A 289 -14.31 -1.55 15.10
CA TRP A 289 -14.36 -0.09 15.16
C TRP A 289 -15.27 0.42 16.28
N ARG A 290 -16.50 -0.10 16.34
CA ARG A 290 -17.49 0.28 17.36
C ARG A 290 -17.13 -0.22 18.76
N PRO A 291 -16.73 -1.51 18.97
CA PRO A 291 -16.37 -2.01 20.29
C PRO A 291 -15.16 -1.32 20.88
N LEU A 292 -14.19 -0.91 20.06
CA LEU A 292 -13.03 -0.15 20.51
C LEU A 292 -13.36 1.32 20.82
N GLY A 293 -14.55 1.79 20.48
CA GLY A 293 -14.93 3.20 20.70
C GLY A 293 -14.06 4.15 19.88
N MET A 294 -13.79 3.81 18.62
CA MET A 294 -12.99 4.67 17.75
C MET A 294 -13.59 6.06 17.66
N GLU A 295 -12.75 7.09 17.79
CA GLU A 295 -13.21 8.49 17.83
C GLU A 295 -13.75 8.94 16.47
N GLN A 296 -13.12 8.51 15.38
CA GLN A 296 -13.51 8.85 14.01
C GLN A 296 -13.94 7.61 13.23
N GLU A 297 -14.71 7.82 12.18
CA GLU A 297 -14.94 6.81 11.14
C GLU A 297 -13.74 6.69 10.20
N ALA A 298 -13.53 5.51 9.58
CA ALA A 298 -12.54 5.30 8.54
C ALA A 298 -13.15 5.19 7.15
#